data_305f87f8f0f680f18d4f8d92f195dfa3
#
_entry.id   305f87f8f0f680f18d4f8d92f195dfa3
#
_cell.length_a   1.000
_cell.length_b   1.000
_cell.length_c   1.000
_cell.angle_alpha   90.00
_cell.angle_beta   90.00
_cell.angle_gamma   90.00
#
_symmetry.space_group_name_H-M   'P 1'
#
loop_
_entity.id
_entity.type
_entity.pdbx_description
1 polymer ?
#
loop_
_entity_poly.entity_id
_entity_poly.type
_entity_poly.pdbx_seq_one_letter_code
_entity_poly.pdbx_strand_id
1 'polypeptide(L)'
;VTLPSNMFSSVTLPATLWFFDKQKPNTDKKNEILFIDARNVFTQVDKAHRKFSDEQIKNLGVITKLYHGDTQALVDLLDEYKTELANAPETSDDKEVLTKAYWQSQIDWLTERFPDGVYADVIGLCKAVPMDGEDGIIDQDYSLNAGRYVGVVIENDGLTQEEFKEEMYSLNAEFTVLSAEAKILEELIASNLKGLLGE
;
A
#
# COMPACT_ATOMS: atom_id res chain seq x y z
N VAL A 1 10.58 7.10 -3.43
CA VAL A 1 9.32 6.78 -2.73
C VAL A 1 8.16 6.92 -3.69
N THR A 2 7.38 5.86 -3.90
CA THR A 2 6.17 5.92 -4.71
C THR A 2 4.97 6.21 -3.80
N LEU A 3 4.24 7.29 -4.11
CA LEU A 3 3.09 7.75 -3.33
C LEU A 3 1.79 7.06 -3.77
N PRO A 4 0.76 7.02 -2.92
CA PRO A 4 -0.59 6.60 -3.29
C PRO A 4 -1.16 7.46 -4.44
N SER A 5 -2.06 6.88 -5.20
CA SER A 5 -2.92 7.65 -6.11
C SER A 5 -3.87 8.57 -5.33
N ASN A 6 -4.40 9.59 -5.97
CA ASN A 6 -5.40 10.50 -5.37
C ASN A 6 -4.91 11.28 -4.13
N MET A 7 -3.61 11.54 -4.03
CA MET A 7 -3.06 12.42 -2.98
C MET A 7 -3.10 13.91 -3.34
N PHE A 8 -3.27 14.23 -4.61
CA PHE A 8 -3.32 15.60 -5.10
C PHE A 8 -4.70 15.91 -5.65
N SER A 9 -5.22 17.09 -5.39
CA SER A 9 -6.61 17.48 -5.68
C SER A 9 -7.02 17.38 -7.16
N SER A 10 -6.07 17.42 -8.08
CA SER A 10 -6.32 17.37 -9.52
C SER A 10 -5.65 16.23 -10.26
N VAL A 11 -4.97 15.31 -9.54
CA VAL A 11 -4.18 14.23 -10.15
C VAL A 11 -4.53 12.90 -9.49
N THR A 12 -5.09 12.00 -10.28
CA THR A 12 -5.45 10.64 -9.83
C THR A 12 -4.29 9.65 -9.89
N LEU A 13 -3.21 9.99 -10.61
CA LEU A 13 -2.06 9.11 -10.78
C LEU A 13 -1.15 9.12 -9.54
N PRO A 14 -0.47 8.01 -9.24
CA PRO A 14 0.57 7.98 -8.22
C PRO A 14 1.76 8.85 -8.65
N ALA A 15 2.38 9.55 -7.70
CA ALA A 15 3.61 10.29 -7.92
C ALA A 15 4.80 9.56 -7.32
N THR A 16 5.99 9.81 -7.85
CA THR A 16 7.24 9.29 -7.29
C THR A 16 8.13 10.43 -6.82
N LEU A 17 8.55 10.38 -5.57
CA LEU A 17 9.52 11.31 -4.98
C LEU A 17 10.93 10.75 -5.10
N TRP A 18 11.85 11.54 -5.62
CA TRP A 18 13.26 11.22 -5.72
C TRP A 18 14.03 12.06 -4.72
N PHE A 19 14.86 11.40 -3.91
CA PHE A 19 15.74 12.02 -2.93
C PHE A 19 17.19 11.84 -3.38
N PHE A 20 17.93 12.93 -3.51
CA PHE A 20 19.32 12.92 -3.92
C PHE A 20 20.21 13.29 -2.75
N ASP A 21 21.10 12.37 -2.37
CA ASP A 21 22.10 12.58 -1.32
C ASP A 21 23.50 12.72 -1.93
N LYS A 22 24.09 13.90 -1.80
CA LYS A 22 25.45 14.20 -2.27
C LYS A 22 26.53 13.50 -1.43
N GLN A 23 26.22 13.08 -0.22
CA GLN A 23 27.18 12.39 0.66
C GLN A 23 27.19 10.89 0.40
N LYS A 24 26.20 10.34 -0.25
CA LYS A 24 26.04 8.92 -0.52
C LYS A 24 27.28 8.25 -1.15
N PRO A 25 28.03 8.87 -2.11
CA PRO A 25 29.24 8.28 -2.66
C PRO A 25 30.34 7.97 -1.63
N ASN A 26 30.27 8.60 -0.45
CA ASN A 26 31.23 8.43 0.65
C ASN A 26 30.75 7.43 1.71
N THR A 27 29.64 6.75 1.48
CA THR A 27 29.05 5.77 2.39
C THR A 27 29.14 4.35 1.84
N ASP A 28 28.87 3.35 2.69
CA ASP A 28 28.71 1.95 2.30
C ASP A 28 27.50 1.73 1.38
N LYS A 29 26.53 2.68 1.36
CA LYS A 29 25.32 2.66 0.55
C LYS A 29 25.50 3.23 -0.88
N LYS A 30 26.73 3.53 -1.30
CA LYS A 30 27.05 4.22 -2.57
C LYS A 30 26.52 3.51 -3.83
N ASN A 31 26.43 2.19 -3.81
CA ASN A 31 26.09 1.35 -4.96
C ASN A 31 24.71 0.71 -4.85
N GLU A 32 23.79 1.27 -4.08
CA GLU A 32 22.43 0.77 -3.96
C GLU A 32 21.42 1.91 -3.91
N ILE A 33 20.16 1.64 -4.19
CA ILE A 33 19.05 2.59 -4.09
C ILE A 33 17.98 2.01 -3.17
N LEU A 34 17.57 2.79 -2.16
CA LEU A 34 16.42 2.44 -1.35
C LEU A 34 15.14 2.79 -2.10
N PHE A 35 14.32 1.79 -2.40
CA PHE A 35 12.95 1.97 -2.86
C PHE A 35 11.97 1.81 -1.71
N ILE A 36 10.98 2.71 -1.64
CA ILE A 36 9.84 2.60 -0.74
C ILE A 36 8.57 2.73 -1.58
N ASP A 37 7.71 1.74 -1.50
CA ASP A 37 6.40 1.74 -2.13
C ASP A 37 5.32 2.03 -1.09
N ALA A 38 4.91 3.29 -1.02
CA ALA A 38 3.90 3.75 -0.09
C ALA A 38 2.48 3.76 -0.69
N ARG A 39 2.25 3.14 -1.86
CA ARG A 39 0.95 3.17 -2.55
C ARG A 39 -0.20 2.62 -1.71
N ASN A 40 0.10 1.69 -0.81
CA ASN A 40 -0.85 1.07 0.11
C ASN A 40 -0.80 1.64 1.54
N VAL A 41 0.00 2.69 1.77
CA VAL A 41 0.08 3.39 3.06
C VAL A 41 -0.64 4.72 2.92
N PHE A 42 -1.86 4.84 3.39
CA PHE A 42 -2.64 6.08 3.32
C PHE A 42 -3.83 6.07 4.27
N THR A 43 -4.34 7.25 4.55
CA THR A 43 -5.64 7.46 5.19
C THR A 43 -6.61 7.97 4.13
N GLN A 44 -7.76 7.30 3.99
CA GLN A 44 -8.82 7.72 3.08
C GLN A 44 -9.57 8.91 3.69
N VAL A 45 -9.55 10.05 3.01
CA VAL A 45 -10.26 11.27 3.46
C VAL A 45 -11.72 11.23 3.00
N ASP A 46 -11.91 10.96 1.71
CA ASP A 46 -13.21 10.78 1.07
C ASP A 46 -13.09 9.78 -0.09
N LYS A 47 -14.13 9.62 -0.91
CA LYS A 47 -14.14 8.66 -2.03
C LYS A 47 -13.03 8.91 -3.06
N ALA A 48 -12.54 10.15 -3.17
CA ALA A 48 -11.62 10.58 -4.22
C ALA A 48 -10.25 11.00 -3.68
N HIS A 49 -10.08 11.23 -2.37
CA HIS A 49 -8.87 11.82 -1.82
C HIS A 49 -8.25 10.96 -0.73
N ARG A 50 -6.92 10.90 -0.77
CA ARG A 50 -6.06 10.20 0.19
C ARG A 50 -5.06 11.18 0.77
N LYS A 51 -4.65 10.93 2.01
CA LYS A 51 -3.54 11.66 2.66
C LYS A 51 -2.69 10.71 3.48
N PHE A 52 -1.50 11.12 3.83
CA PHE A 52 -0.79 10.50 4.94
C PHE A 52 -1.26 11.10 6.26
N SER A 53 -1.38 10.27 7.30
CA SER A 53 -1.39 10.77 8.68
C SER A 53 0.05 11.10 9.12
N ASP A 54 0.18 11.81 10.23
CA ASP A 54 1.49 12.15 10.78
C ASP A 54 2.26 10.87 11.16
N GLU A 55 1.58 9.86 11.70
CA GLU A 55 2.15 8.56 12.04
C GLU A 55 2.63 7.80 10.80
N GLN A 56 1.87 7.83 9.71
CA GLN A 56 2.29 7.20 8.45
C GLN A 56 3.55 7.86 7.89
N ILE A 57 3.66 9.19 8.01
CA ILE A 57 4.88 9.92 7.62
C ILE A 57 6.06 9.50 8.52
N LYS A 58 5.86 9.41 9.84
CA LYS A 58 6.89 8.96 10.79
C LYS A 58 7.31 7.51 10.50
N ASN A 59 6.34 6.63 10.25
CA ASN A 59 6.57 5.23 9.91
C ASN A 59 7.40 5.06 8.62
N LEU A 60 7.07 5.82 7.57
CA LEU A 60 7.87 5.81 6.34
C LEU A 60 9.25 6.46 6.56
N GLY A 61 9.32 7.49 7.39
CA GLY A 61 10.57 8.16 7.75
C GLY A 61 11.54 7.26 8.51
N VAL A 62 11.04 6.43 9.42
CA VAL A 62 11.90 5.51 10.20
C VAL A 62 12.55 4.44 9.33
N ILE A 63 11.92 4.02 8.21
CA ILE A 63 12.52 3.10 7.24
C ILE A 63 13.85 3.66 6.72
N THR A 64 13.86 4.94 6.36
CA THR A 64 15.09 5.58 5.86
C THR A 64 16.17 5.70 6.93
N LYS A 65 15.79 5.97 8.18
CA LYS A 65 16.71 6.01 9.32
C LYS A 65 17.32 4.64 9.60
N LEU A 66 16.49 3.59 9.63
CA LEU A 66 16.97 2.20 9.75
C LEU A 66 17.91 1.83 8.62
N TYR A 67 17.60 2.19 7.37
CA TYR A 67 18.46 1.96 6.22
C TYR A 67 19.85 2.62 6.38
N HIS A 68 19.91 3.77 7.04
CA HIS A 68 21.18 4.44 7.38
C HIS A 68 21.82 3.93 8.69
N GLY A 69 21.24 2.91 9.34
CA GLY A 69 21.79 2.29 10.55
C GLY A 69 21.37 2.96 11.85
N ASP A 70 20.47 3.95 11.80
CA ASP A 70 19.90 4.60 12.99
C ASP A 70 18.76 3.76 13.58
N THR A 71 19.14 2.75 14.36
CA THR A 71 18.19 1.84 15.02
C THR A 71 17.50 2.50 16.21
N GLN A 72 18.12 3.53 16.81
CA GLN A 72 17.53 4.25 17.95
C GLN A 72 16.24 4.97 17.52
N ALA A 73 16.17 5.44 16.29
CA ALA A 73 14.99 6.11 15.77
C ALA A 73 13.71 5.25 15.78
N LEU A 74 13.84 3.92 15.61
CA LEU A 74 12.68 3.02 15.73
C LEU A 74 12.28 2.86 17.21
N VAL A 75 13.25 2.72 18.12
CA VAL A 75 12.99 2.60 19.56
C VAL A 75 12.26 3.84 20.06
N ASP A 76 12.77 5.02 19.71
CA ASP A 76 12.19 6.31 20.12
C ASP A 76 10.75 6.45 19.60
N LEU A 77 10.49 6.07 18.34
CA LEU A 77 9.16 6.12 17.73
C LEU A 77 8.19 5.13 18.40
N LEU A 78 8.64 3.92 18.68
CA LEU A 78 7.82 2.92 19.38
C LEU A 78 7.49 3.36 20.82
N ASP A 79 8.42 4.02 21.51
CA ASP A 79 8.18 4.52 22.86
C ASP A 79 7.23 5.74 22.87
N GLU A 80 7.29 6.60 21.85
CA GLU A 80 6.30 7.63 21.60
C GLU A 80 4.90 7.00 21.43
N TYR A 81 4.75 6.00 20.55
CA TYR A 81 3.46 5.36 20.28
C TYR A 81 2.91 4.58 21.49
N LYS A 82 3.77 3.94 22.28
CA LYS A 82 3.34 3.30 23.55
C LYS A 82 2.85 4.32 24.56
N THR A 83 3.44 5.51 24.61
CA THR A 83 3.00 6.59 25.48
C THR A 83 1.62 7.10 25.05
N GLU A 84 1.42 7.31 23.76
CA GLU A 84 0.12 7.69 23.21
C GLU A 84 -0.94 6.60 23.44
N LEU A 85 -0.58 5.32 23.22
CA LEU A 85 -1.44 4.17 23.51
C LEU A 85 -1.92 4.15 24.97
N ALA A 86 -1.02 4.43 25.91
CA ALA A 86 -1.35 4.43 27.33
C ALA A 86 -2.36 5.55 27.71
N ASN A 87 -2.30 6.68 27.01
CA ASN A 87 -3.15 7.85 27.25
C ASN A 87 -4.43 7.88 26.41
N ALA A 88 -4.50 7.07 25.33
CA ALA A 88 -5.63 7.07 24.43
C ALA A 88 -6.89 6.44 25.03
N PRO A 89 -8.10 6.87 24.62
CA PRO A 89 -9.34 6.22 25.00
C PRO A 89 -9.51 4.86 24.33
N GLU A 90 -10.27 3.96 24.94
CA GLU A 90 -10.61 2.64 24.34
C GLU A 90 -11.44 2.81 23.06
N THR A 91 -12.44 3.70 23.12
CA THR A 91 -13.34 4.02 22.00
C THR A 91 -13.62 5.50 21.96
N SER A 92 -13.97 6.03 20.79
CA SER A 92 -14.44 7.41 20.63
C SER A 92 -15.48 7.48 19.52
N ASP A 93 -16.52 8.28 19.74
CA ASP A 93 -17.51 8.65 18.71
C ASP A 93 -16.96 9.75 17.78
N ASP A 94 -15.95 10.48 18.22
CA ASP A 94 -15.24 11.47 17.43
C ASP A 94 -14.14 10.79 16.59
N LYS A 95 -14.28 10.91 15.27
CA LYS A 95 -13.34 10.31 14.30
C LYS A 95 -11.95 10.94 14.30
N GLU A 96 -11.81 12.12 14.89
CA GLU A 96 -10.51 12.80 15.00
C GLU A 96 -9.72 12.32 16.23
N VAL A 97 -10.38 11.65 17.18
CA VAL A 97 -9.73 11.11 18.37
C VAL A 97 -9.13 9.75 18.08
N LEU A 98 -7.81 9.65 18.19
CA LEU A 98 -7.07 8.40 17.98
C LEU A 98 -7.25 7.49 19.19
N THR A 99 -7.76 6.29 18.96
CA THR A 99 -8.06 5.30 20.01
C THR A 99 -6.87 4.39 20.29
N LYS A 100 -6.93 3.61 21.38
CA LYS A 100 -5.94 2.57 21.68
C LYS A 100 -5.75 1.58 20.52
N ALA A 101 -6.84 1.17 19.87
CA ALA A 101 -6.76 0.27 18.72
C ALA A 101 -5.94 0.86 17.57
N TYR A 102 -6.08 2.18 17.32
CA TYR A 102 -5.28 2.88 16.33
C TYR A 102 -3.79 2.86 16.68
N TRP A 103 -3.42 3.25 17.92
CA TRP A 103 -2.02 3.28 18.34
C TRP A 103 -1.40 1.89 18.35
N GLN A 104 -2.15 0.88 18.80
CA GLN A 104 -1.70 -0.51 18.73
C GLN A 104 -1.41 -0.91 17.28
N SER A 105 -2.27 -0.55 16.32
CA SER A 105 -2.05 -0.84 14.91
C SER A 105 -0.78 -0.21 14.32
N GLN A 106 -0.39 1.00 14.82
CA GLN A 106 0.86 1.63 14.39
C GLN A 106 2.09 0.91 14.96
N ILE A 107 2.02 0.46 16.22
CA ILE A 107 3.07 -0.35 16.84
C ILE A 107 3.23 -1.68 16.13
N ASP A 108 2.12 -2.39 15.87
CA ASP A 108 2.11 -3.67 15.17
C ASP A 108 2.68 -3.52 13.75
N TRP A 109 2.28 -2.45 13.03
CA TRP A 109 2.78 -2.16 11.69
C TRP A 109 4.30 -2.06 11.63
N LEU A 110 4.92 -1.44 12.62
CA LEU A 110 6.38 -1.31 12.72
C LEU A 110 7.07 -2.60 13.16
N THR A 111 6.55 -3.24 14.21
CA THR A 111 7.17 -4.43 14.82
C THR A 111 7.06 -5.68 13.95
N GLU A 112 5.98 -5.84 13.19
CA GLU A 112 5.84 -6.94 12.21
C GLU A 112 6.83 -6.80 11.04
N ARG A 113 7.13 -5.57 10.63
CA ARG A 113 8.02 -5.29 9.50
C ARG A 113 9.49 -5.24 9.87
N PHE A 114 9.79 -4.80 11.08
CA PHE A 114 11.17 -4.68 11.59
C PHE A 114 11.30 -5.33 12.97
N PRO A 115 11.06 -6.65 13.08
CA PRO A 115 11.05 -7.36 14.37
C PRO A 115 12.40 -7.30 15.10
N ASP A 116 13.50 -7.26 14.37
CA ASP A 116 14.85 -7.22 14.92
C ASP A 116 15.35 -5.79 15.24
N GLY A 117 14.51 -4.78 14.99
CA GLY A 117 14.86 -3.37 15.24
C GLY A 117 15.90 -2.79 14.27
N VAL A 118 16.18 -3.48 13.17
CA VAL A 118 17.16 -3.08 12.13
C VAL A 118 16.46 -3.04 10.77
N TYR A 119 17.10 -2.39 9.80
CA TYR A 119 16.59 -2.41 8.43
C TYR A 119 16.59 -3.84 7.87
N ALA A 120 15.49 -4.19 7.26
CA ALA A 120 15.36 -5.37 6.41
C ALA A 120 14.48 -5.02 5.20
N ASP A 121 14.69 -5.70 4.08
CA ASP A 121 13.80 -5.60 2.94
C ASP A 121 12.42 -6.17 3.32
N VAL A 122 11.37 -5.42 3.03
CA VAL A 122 9.98 -5.81 3.31
C VAL A 122 9.21 -5.87 2.01
N ILE A 123 8.75 -7.07 1.66
CA ILE A 123 7.99 -7.32 0.42
C ILE A 123 6.78 -6.37 0.37
N GLY A 124 6.60 -5.71 -0.78
CA GLY A 124 5.50 -4.78 -1.01
C GLY A 124 5.65 -3.42 -0.32
N LEU A 125 6.74 -3.17 0.42
CA LEU A 125 6.97 -1.91 1.12
C LEU A 125 8.32 -1.28 0.81
N CYS A 126 9.43 -1.95 1.09
CA CYS A 126 10.75 -1.36 0.87
C CYS A 126 11.81 -2.40 0.50
N LYS A 127 12.78 -1.97 -0.33
CA LYS A 127 13.93 -2.79 -0.71
C LYS A 127 15.13 -1.90 -1.03
N ALA A 128 16.30 -2.29 -0.52
CA ALA A 128 17.60 -1.75 -0.92
C ALA A 128 18.11 -2.54 -2.13
N VAL A 129 18.18 -1.92 -3.30
CA VAL A 129 18.50 -2.57 -4.57
C VAL A 129 19.90 -2.15 -5.02
N PRO A 130 20.82 -3.10 -5.26
CA PRO A 130 22.15 -2.79 -5.76
C PRO A 130 22.09 -2.23 -7.20
N MET A 131 23.12 -1.47 -7.57
CA MET A 131 23.26 -0.99 -8.96
C MET A 131 23.52 -2.16 -9.90
N ASP A 132 24.41 -3.06 -9.53
CA ASP A 132 24.87 -4.21 -10.32
C ASP A 132 24.27 -5.52 -9.78
N GLY A 133 24.29 -6.57 -10.62
CA GLY A 133 23.86 -7.92 -10.27
C GLY A 133 22.49 -8.29 -10.79
N GLU A 134 22.11 -9.54 -10.56
CA GLU A 134 20.81 -10.09 -10.93
C GLU A 134 19.70 -9.30 -10.21
N ASP A 135 18.70 -8.85 -10.95
CA ASP A 135 17.64 -7.95 -10.48
C ASP A 135 18.11 -6.55 -9.99
N GLY A 136 19.37 -6.17 -10.27
CA GLY A 136 19.89 -4.83 -9.99
C GLY A 136 19.30 -3.75 -10.89
N ILE A 137 19.67 -2.50 -10.59
CA ILE A 137 19.14 -1.33 -11.33
C ILE A 137 19.54 -1.38 -12.81
N ILE A 138 20.77 -1.80 -13.12
CA ILE A 138 21.30 -1.89 -14.50
C ILE A 138 20.57 -2.99 -15.26
N ASP A 139 20.36 -4.16 -14.64
CA ASP A 139 19.66 -5.28 -15.23
C ASP A 139 18.18 -4.96 -15.55
N GLN A 140 17.58 -4.04 -14.81
CA GLN A 140 16.22 -3.55 -14.99
C GLN A 140 16.14 -2.27 -15.85
N ASP A 141 17.10 -2.07 -16.78
CA ASP A 141 17.15 -0.92 -17.71
C ASP A 141 17.09 0.43 -16.99
N TYR A 142 17.76 0.55 -15.83
CA TYR A 142 17.77 1.76 -15.00
C TYR A 142 16.36 2.23 -14.56
N SER A 143 15.42 1.32 -14.47
CA SER A 143 14.07 1.66 -13.99
C SER A 143 14.14 2.15 -12.54
N LEU A 144 13.43 3.25 -12.26
CA LEU A 144 13.27 3.78 -10.89
C LEU A 144 11.83 3.61 -10.37
N ASN A 145 11.11 2.63 -10.90
CA ASN A 145 9.78 2.26 -10.41
C ASN A 145 9.90 1.28 -9.24
N ALA A 146 9.52 1.72 -8.03
CA ALA A 146 9.61 0.89 -6.82
C ALA A 146 8.87 -0.44 -6.95
N GLY A 147 7.74 -0.48 -7.63
CA GLY A 147 6.95 -1.69 -7.81
C GLY A 147 7.65 -2.83 -8.55
N ARG A 148 8.75 -2.56 -9.27
CA ARG A 148 9.57 -3.60 -9.90
C ARG A 148 10.45 -4.36 -8.90
N TYR A 149 10.80 -3.72 -7.79
CA TYR A 149 11.82 -4.20 -6.87
C TYR A 149 11.26 -4.71 -5.54
N VAL A 150 10.25 -4.02 -5.00
CA VAL A 150 9.72 -4.35 -3.66
C VAL A 150 8.83 -5.60 -3.65
N GLY A 151 8.46 -6.12 -4.84
CA GLY A 151 7.56 -7.26 -4.96
C GLY A 151 6.09 -6.89 -4.68
N VAL A 152 5.24 -7.90 -4.71
CA VAL A 152 3.81 -7.79 -4.43
C VAL A 152 3.47 -8.71 -3.27
N VAL A 153 2.81 -8.18 -2.27
CA VAL A 153 2.19 -9.00 -1.22
C VAL A 153 0.94 -9.63 -1.83
N ILE A 154 0.97 -10.95 -1.96
CA ILE A 154 -0.23 -11.72 -2.29
C ILE A 154 -0.88 -12.02 -0.95
N GLU A 155 -1.96 -11.31 -0.65
CA GLU A 155 -2.77 -11.63 0.51
C GLU A 155 -3.36 -13.02 0.28
N ASN A 156 -3.08 -13.94 1.21
CA ASN A 156 -3.75 -15.21 1.21
C ASN A 156 -5.15 -14.97 1.80
N ASP A 157 -6.18 -15.15 1.00
CA ASP A 157 -7.59 -15.02 1.39
C ASP A 157 -8.02 -16.06 2.44
N GLY A 158 -7.10 -16.95 2.81
CA GLY A 158 -7.32 -18.01 3.79
C GLY A 158 -8.12 -19.20 3.23
N LEU A 159 -8.49 -19.16 1.96
CA LEU A 159 -9.22 -20.24 1.31
C LEU A 159 -8.27 -21.40 0.99
N THR A 160 -8.74 -22.60 1.20
CA THR A 160 -8.11 -23.78 0.63
C THR A 160 -8.33 -23.83 -0.88
N GLN A 161 -7.57 -24.65 -1.58
CA GLN A 161 -7.72 -24.79 -3.04
C GLN A 161 -9.14 -25.28 -3.42
N GLU A 162 -9.74 -26.10 -2.57
CA GLU A 162 -11.09 -26.61 -2.73
C GLU A 162 -12.13 -25.51 -2.53
N GLU A 163 -12.04 -24.74 -1.45
CA GLU A 163 -12.93 -23.61 -1.16
C GLU A 163 -12.83 -22.52 -2.25
N PHE A 164 -11.63 -22.20 -2.73
CA PHE A 164 -11.45 -21.27 -3.86
C PHE A 164 -12.16 -21.78 -5.12
N LYS A 165 -12.06 -23.07 -5.44
CA LYS A 165 -12.77 -23.64 -6.60
C LYS A 165 -14.28 -23.57 -6.44
N GLU A 166 -14.80 -23.88 -5.25
CA GLU A 166 -16.24 -23.82 -4.96
C GLU A 166 -16.77 -22.39 -5.11
N GLU A 167 -16.04 -21.41 -4.57
CA GLU A 167 -16.39 -19.99 -4.72
C GLU A 167 -16.35 -19.56 -6.19
N MET A 168 -15.32 -19.94 -6.94
CA MET A 168 -15.23 -19.66 -8.38
C MET A 168 -16.36 -20.28 -9.19
N TYR A 169 -16.78 -21.50 -8.85
CA TYR A 169 -17.95 -22.11 -9.50
C TYR A 169 -19.24 -21.38 -9.16
N SER A 170 -19.42 -20.97 -7.91
CA SER A 170 -20.58 -20.19 -7.46
C SER A 170 -20.66 -18.85 -8.18
N LEU A 171 -19.56 -18.09 -8.22
CA LEU A 171 -19.48 -16.81 -8.93
C LEU A 171 -19.72 -16.95 -10.44
N ASN A 172 -19.20 -18.01 -11.06
CA ASN A 172 -19.43 -18.26 -12.47
C ASN A 172 -20.90 -18.62 -12.77
N ALA A 173 -21.56 -19.34 -11.87
CA ALA A 173 -22.98 -19.64 -11.99
C ALA A 173 -23.82 -18.36 -11.89
N GLU A 174 -23.55 -17.51 -10.90
CA GLU A 174 -24.20 -16.21 -10.73
C GLU A 174 -23.97 -15.30 -11.95
N PHE A 175 -22.74 -15.20 -12.42
CA PHE A 175 -22.41 -14.45 -13.63
C PHE A 175 -23.18 -14.93 -14.85
N THR A 176 -23.37 -16.23 -15.01
CA THR A 176 -24.13 -16.83 -16.13
C THR A 176 -25.61 -16.41 -16.06
N VAL A 177 -26.21 -16.44 -14.85
CA VAL A 177 -27.59 -16.01 -14.64
C VAL A 177 -27.76 -14.54 -14.93
N LEU A 178 -26.92 -13.67 -14.35
CA LEU A 178 -26.96 -12.22 -14.58
C LEU A 178 -26.75 -11.84 -16.04
N SER A 179 -25.86 -12.57 -16.74
CA SER A 179 -25.64 -12.35 -18.18
C SER A 179 -26.85 -12.72 -19.03
N ALA A 180 -27.58 -13.78 -18.65
CA ALA A 180 -28.83 -14.15 -19.31
C ALA A 180 -29.94 -13.11 -19.08
N GLU A 181 -30.08 -12.63 -17.86
CA GLU A 181 -31.02 -11.56 -17.51
C GLU A 181 -30.71 -10.27 -18.24
N ALA A 182 -29.42 -9.88 -18.33
CA ALA A 182 -29.00 -8.70 -19.07
C ALA A 182 -29.41 -8.76 -20.54
N LYS A 183 -29.26 -9.93 -21.21
CA LYS A 183 -29.69 -10.13 -22.61
C LYS A 183 -31.21 -9.95 -22.76
N ILE A 184 -32.00 -10.51 -21.85
CA ILE A 184 -33.46 -10.36 -21.88
C ILE A 184 -33.85 -8.89 -21.74
N LEU A 185 -33.18 -8.14 -20.84
CA LEU A 185 -33.41 -6.71 -20.66
C LEU A 185 -32.99 -5.90 -21.90
N GLU A 186 -31.88 -6.24 -22.55
CA GLU A 186 -31.47 -5.61 -23.81
C GLU A 186 -32.50 -5.79 -24.90
N GLU A 187 -33.03 -7.01 -25.08
CA GLU A 187 -34.08 -7.32 -26.06
C GLU A 187 -35.38 -6.56 -25.76
N LEU A 188 -35.74 -6.48 -24.47
CA LEU A 188 -36.93 -5.74 -24.03
C LEU A 188 -36.78 -4.24 -24.31
N ILE A 189 -35.64 -3.66 -24.01
CA ILE A 189 -35.34 -2.25 -24.28
C ILE A 189 -35.40 -1.99 -25.81
N ALA A 190 -34.79 -2.85 -26.61
CA ALA A 190 -34.78 -2.73 -28.05
C ALA A 190 -36.21 -2.83 -28.64
N SER A 191 -37.03 -3.76 -28.12
CA SER A 191 -38.43 -3.90 -28.51
C SER A 191 -39.29 -2.66 -28.13
N ASN A 192 -39.11 -2.15 -26.91
CA ASN A 192 -39.82 -0.96 -26.44
C ASN A 192 -39.43 0.28 -27.25
N LEU A 193 -38.14 0.40 -27.61
CA LEU A 193 -37.66 1.51 -28.44
C LEU A 193 -38.27 1.48 -29.83
N LYS A 194 -38.33 0.29 -30.49
CA LYS A 194 -39.02 0.14 -31.79
C LYS A 194 -40.48 0.52 -31.71
N GLY A 195 -41.17 0.06 -30.67
CA GLY A 195 -42.60 0.45 -30.44
C GLY A 195 -42.79 1.96 -30.25
N LEU A 196 -41.86 2.65 -29.62
CA LEU A 196 -41.93 4.11 -29.44
C LEU A 196 -41.61 4.88 -30.74
N LEU A 197 -40.77 4.33 -31.59
CA LEU A 197 -40.38 4.94 -32.88
C LEU A 197 -41.39 4.63 -34.01
N GLY A 198 -42.36 3.71 -33.78
CA GLY A 198 -43.38 3.34 -34.77
C GLY A 198 -42.83 2.42 -35.86
N GLU A 199 -41.78 1.65 -35.59
CA GLU A 199 -41.20 0.64 -36.43
C GLU A 199 -41.72 -0.79 -36.13
#